data_8f9c2fba5aca066151f40d05a5bcde2b
#
_entry.id   8f9c2fba5aca066151f40d05a5bcde2b
#
_cell.length_a   1.000
_cell.length_b   1.000
_cell.length_c   1.000
_cell.angle_alpha   90.00
_cell.angle_beta   90.00
_cell.angle_gamma   90.00
#
_symmetry.space_group_name_H-M   'P 1'
#
loop_
_entity.id
_entity.type
_entity.pdbx_description
1 polymer ?
#
loop_
_entity_poly.entity_id
_entity_poly.type
_entity_poly.pdbx_seq_one_letter_code
_entity_poly.pdbx_strand_id
1 'polypeptide(L)'
;MKKTFFAVVLLGLTNGAYAKGFNDLAVNAASLKTAADASTLELTPELSEIFSAADKDNSRWYGADSRQARMQFKAYMYYKLPAGYTGSVSQILSNSAQKQKISELIDLQLQHMYGAFTTNPGFVDAPGIPSGDYKVSLLGAEKVPNENYAKVSYSYDDIVVFSSRLFRGGGTTRIDFVLPRDPVTIYKKGFASPGSRKNLCTDEHYNSEGDFWYFWNPYQEGCPIGGGDLVAVQTDLTPMTVTRNTYPEYAKLYGQNGSGDLLQVSYLVGVDEGFQNGDLGRKTFNDAFAGLKAAGFKATVDEPRRKRLSFSFGSKRTAVEMLLMDPNSAEFATEAVRGMKTADIFLYDGHSGLGGYLSPDRLAEDSGAAVALPQNKYQIFVFQGCSTYAYYNTAYFKLKRSGSDPKGTKNLDIITTGIGAAFDVGARVDVSFLTSVTMGQKPSWQTILDKIRSAEGENSALSHVNGDEDNPRTP
;
A
#
# COMPACT_ATOMS: atom_id res chain seq x y z
N MET A 1 15.71 -20.89 28.21
CA MET A 1 15.42 -21.22 26.80
C MET A 1 13.90 -21.18 26.64
N LYS A 2 13.35 -20.05 26.32
CA LYS A 2 11.92 -19.89 25.95
C LYS A 2 11.85 -19.87 24.44
N LYS A 3 11.24 -20.88 23.86
CA LYS A 3 10.93 -20.93 22.43
C LYS A 3 9.76 -19.97 22.20
N THR A 4 10.03 -18.83 21.62
CA THR A 4 9.00 -17.94 21.08
C THR A 4 8.62 -18.50 19.71
N PHE A 5 7.49 -19.17 19.65
CA PHE A 5 6.86 -19.51 18.39
C PHE A 5 6.21 -18.24 17.84
N PHE A 6 6.75 -17.70 16.77
CA PHE A 6 6.04 -16.77 15.91
C PHE A 6 4.97 -17.59 15.17
N ALA A 7 3.75 -17.54 15.67
CA ALA A 7 2.60 -17.97 14.91
C ALA A 7 2.24 -16.80 14.00
N VAL A 8 2.51 -16.94 12.70
CA VAL A 8 1.72 -16.28 11.69
C VAL A 8 0.29 -16.70 11.96
N VAL A 9 -0.52 -15.81 12.47
CA VAL A 9 -1.95 -16.07 12.67
C VAL A 9 -2.55 -16.10 11.27
N LEU A 10 -2.51 -17.29 10.66
CA LEU A 10 -3.55 -17.66 9.72
C LEU A 10 -4.86 -17.53 10.51
N LEU A 11 -5.70 -16.61 10.11
CA LEU A 11 -7.08 -16.51 10.55
C LEU A 11 -7.85 -17.78 10.16
N GLY A 12 -7.57 -18.86 10.88
CA GLY A 12 -8.46 -19.99 11.02
C GLY A 12 -9.54 -19.61 12.03
N LEU A 13 -10.48 -18.78 11.64
CA LEU A 13 -11.59 -18.36 12.45
C LEU A 13 -12.59 -19.50 12.59
N THR A 14 -12.64 -20.09 13.76
CA THR A 14 -13.77 -20.94 14.16
C THR A 14 -15.00 -20.03 14.30
N ASN A 15 -16.05 -20.33 13.54
CA ASN A 15 -17.32 -19.62 13.39
C ASN A 15 -18.15 -19.41 14.70
N GLY A 16 -17.58 -19.60 15.87
CA GLY A 16 -18.32 -19.56 17.13
C GLY A 16 -18.19 -18.30 18.00
N ALA A 17 -17.07 -17.60 17.90
CA ALA A 17 -16.78 -16.44 18.76
C ALA A 17 -17.25 -15.09 18.16
N TYR A 18 -17.32 -15.02 16.84
CA TYR A 18 -17.70 -13.79 16.11
C TYR A 18 -19.19 -13.48 16.14
N ALA A 19 -20.06 -14.48 16.36
CA ALA A 19 -21.51 -14.28 16.34
C ALA A 19 -22.03 -13.40 17.50
N LYS A 20 -21.35 -13.34 18.64
CA LYS A 20 -21.77 -12.50 19.78
C LYS A 20 -21.41 -11.02 19.61
N GLY A 21 -20.19 -10.73 19.15
CA GLY A 21 -19.76 -9.34 18.86
C GLY A 21 -20.55 -8.70 17.71
N PHE A 22 -21.02 -9.52 16.76
CA PHE A 22 -21.80 -9.06 15.63
C PHE A 22 -23.20 -8.54 16.03
N ASN A 23 -23.85 -9.14 17.04
CA ASN A 23 -25.14 -8.68 17.55
C ASN A 23 -25.04 -7.34 18.30
N ASP A 24 -23.97 -7.13 19.05
CA ASP A 24 -23.71 -5.86 19.74
C ASP A 24 -23.30 -4.75 18.76
N LEU A 25 -22.55 -5.10 17.70
CA LEU A 25 -22.22 -4.18 16.61
C LEU A 25 -23.45 -3.89 15.71
N ALA A 26 -24.34 -4.83 15.49
CA ALA A 26 -25.59 -4.61 14.75
C ALA A 26 -26.50 -3.61 15.48
N VAL A 27 -26.54 -3.64 16.80
CA VAL A 27 -27.26 -2.64 17.62
C VAL A 27 -26.56 -1.28 17.52
N ASN A 28 -25.22 -1.25 17.53
CA ASN A 28 -24.45 -0.02 17.32
C ASN A 28 -24.53 0.47 15.87
N ALA A 29 -24.55 -0.42 14.88
CA ALA A 29 -24.73 -0.07 13.47
C ALA A 29 -26.13 0.54 13.21
N ALA A 30 -27.17 0.08 13.91
CA ALA A 30 -28.49 0.69 13.81
C ALA A 30 -28.53 2.10 14.42
N SER A 31 -27.84 2.33 15.54
CA SER A 31 -27.68 3.67 16.12
C SER A 31 -26.73 4.55 15.31
N LEU A 32 -25.74 3.98 14.61
CA LEU A 32 -24.86 4.66 13.66
C LEU A 32 -25.61 5.04 12.37
N LYS A 33 -26.54 4.20 11.91
CA LYS A 33 -27.40 4.51 10.76
C LYS A 33 -28.25 5.74 11.00
N THR A 34 -28.79 5.92 12.22
CA THR A 34 -29.56 7.11 12.60
C THR A 34 -28.69 8.37 12.64
N ALA A 35 -27.40 8.25 12.97
CA ALA A 35 -26.45 9.36 12.92
C ALA A 35 -25.97 9.67 11.49
N ALA A 36 -25.86 8.64 10.63
CA ALA A 36 -25.51 8.79 9.21
C ALA A 36 -26.65 9.45 8.42
N ASP A 37 -27.91 9.10 8.70
CA ASP A 37 -29.08 9.70 8.04
C ASP A 37 -29.23 11.20 8.34
N ALA A 38 -28.61 11.69 9.44
CA ALA A 38 -28.54 13.11 9.77
C ALA A 38 -27.38 13.86 9.08
N SER A 39 -26.46 13.16 8.43
CA SER A 39 -25.22 13.72 7.83
C SER A 39 -25.11 13.54 6.31
N THR A 40 -26.08 12.95 5.64
CA THR A 40 -26.13 12.85 4.17
C THR A 40 -26.40 14.21 3.54
N LEU A 41 -25.32 14.94 3.29
CA LEU A 41 -25.34 16.05 2.34
C LEU A 41 -25.34 15.45 0.93
N GLU A 42 -26.44 15.61 0.20
CA GLU A 42 -26.48 15.24 -1.22
C GLU A 42 -25.38 15.99 -2.01
N LEU A 43 -24.74 15.28 -2.93
CA LEU A 43 -23.82 15.89 -3.89
C LEU A 43 -24.64 16.86 -4.77
N THR A 44 -24.28 18.14 -4.78
CA THR A 44 -24.86 19.06 -5.76
C THR A 44 -24.38 18.69 -7.17
N PRO A 45 -25.18 18.97 -8.23
CA PRO A 45 -24.74 18.72 -9.62
C PRO A 45 -23.38 19.30 -9.96
N GLU A 46 -23.05 20.50 -9.42
CA GLU A 46 -21.77 21.19 -9.66
C GLU A 46 -20.58 20.44 -9.05
N LEU A 47 -20.74 19.82 -7.87
CA LEU A 47 -19.70 18.96 -7.28
C LEU A 47 -19.53 17.67 -8.08
N SER A 48 -20.60 17.13 -8.62
CA SER A 48 -20.56 15.98 -9.51
C SER A 48 -19.80 16.30 -10.81
N GLU A 49 -19.96 17.51 -11.37
CA GLU A 49 -19.22 17.96 -12.56
C GLU A 49 -17.72 18.20 -12.28
N ILE A 50 -17.37 18.78 -11.13
CA ILE A 50 -15.96 18.97 -10.71
C ILE A 50 -15.26 17.61 -10.57
N PHE A 51 -15.94 16.62 -10.02
CA PHE A 51 -15.43 15.26 -9.90
C PHE A 51 -15.41 14.51 -11.24
N SER A 52 -16.36 14.76 -12.15
CA SER A 52 -16.42 14.09 -13.45
C SER A 52 -15.44 14.66 -14.50
N ALA A 53 -15.09 15.94 -14.41
CA ALA A 53 -14.17 16.58 -15.37
C ALA A 53 -12.69 16.25 -15.09
N ALA A 54 -12.34 15.85 -13.88
CA ALA A 54 -10.95 15.55 -13.51
C ALA A 54 -10.46 14.18 -13.98
N ASP A 55 -11.33 13.32 -14.54
CA ASP A 55 -10.99 11.91 -14.65
C ASP A 55 -11.41 11.23 -15.95
N LYS A 56 -10.90 11.73 -17.06
CA LYS A 56 -10.80 10.93 -18.28
C LYS A 56 -9.57 10.03 -18.30
N ASP A 57 -8.78 10.02 -17.25
CA ASP A 57 -7.58 9.24 -17.11
C ASP A 57 -7.84 8.01 -16.25
N ASN A 58 -8.61 7.06 -16.84
CA ASN A 58 -8.80 5.75 -16.25
C ASN A 58 -7.44 5.10 -16.07
N SER A 59 -6.93 5.04 -14.84
CA SER A 59 -5.80 4.20 -14.56
C SER A 59 -6.19 2.76 -14.91
N ARG A 60 -5.41 2.16 -15.76
CA ARG A 60 -5.59 0.79 -16.22
C ARG A 60 -4.45 0.00 -15.62
N TRP A 61 -4.74 -1.07 -14.97
CA TRP A 61 -3.75 -1.92 -14.34
C TRP A 61 -4.27 -3.35 -14.26
N TYR A 62 -3.41 -4.28 -13.94
CA TYR A 62 -3.77 -5.67 -13.80
C TYR A 62 -3.29 -6.26 -12.46
N GLY A 63 -4.20 -6.93 -11.77
CA GLY A 63 -3.94 -7.82 -10.65
C GLY A 63 -4.70 -9.12 -10.84
N ALA A 64 -4.08 -10.25 -10.53
CA ALA A 64 -4.70 -11.56 -10.73
C ALA A 64 -5.93 -11.77 -9.85
N ASP A 65 -5.91 -11.27 -8.61
CA ASP A 65 -6.99 -11.39 -7.63
C ASP A 65 -7.32 -10.08 -6.90
N SER A 66 -6.83 -8.98 -7.41
CA SER A 66 -7.09 -7.63 -6.92
C SER A 66 -7.76 -6.77 -7.97
N ARG A 67 -8.43 -5.70 -7.55
CA ARG A 67 -9.07 -4.74 -8.45
C ARG A 67 -9.04 -3.34 -7.86
N GLN A 68 -8.71 -2.37 -8.70
CA GLN A 68 -8.91 -0.96 -8.37
C GLN A 68 -10.36 -0.58 -8.49
N ALA A 69 -10.78 0.32 -7.62
CA ALA A 69 -12.08 0.95 -7.68
C ALA A 69 -11.97 2.42 -7.28
N ARG A 70 -12.78 3.26 -7.89
CA ARG A 70 -12.94 4.64 -7.44
C ARG A 70 -13.85 4.66 -6.22
N MET A 71 -13.44 5.42 -5.21
CA MET A 71 -14.16 5.63 -3.97
C MET A 71 -14.30 7.13 -3.70
N GLN A 72 -15.53 7.57 -3.45
CA GLN A 72 -15.82 8.96 -3.12
C GLN A 72 -16.79 9.02 -1.96
N PHE A 73 -16.47 9.82 -0.95
CA PHE A 73 -17.39 10.04 0.18
C PHE A 73 -17.21 11.42 0.79
N LYS A 74 -18.17 11.79 1.64
CA LYS A 74 -18.06 12.92 2.56
C LYS A 74 -17.96 12.40 3.98
N ALA A 75 -17.10 13.04 4.78
CA ALA A 75 -16.95 12.74 6.18
C ALA A 75 -16.68 14.03 6.96
N TYR A 76 -16.51 13.88 8.25
CA TYR A 76 -16.10 14.96 9.12
C TYR A 76 -15.16 14.47 10.21
N MET A 77 -14.44 15.38 10.81
CA MET A 77 -13.70 15.13 12.04
C MET A 77 -13.93 16.23 13.06
N TYR A 78 -13.62 15.95 14.31
CA TYR A 78 -13.63 16.95 15.39
C TYR A 78 -12.23 17.51 15.58
N TYR A 79 -12.13 18.83 15.38
CA TYR A 79 -10.91 19.59 15.60
C TYR A 79 -11.02 20.32 16.94
N LYS A 80 -10.12 20.03 17.89
CA LYS A 80 -10.07 20.71 19.17
C LYS A 80 -9.62 22.17 18.98
N LEU A 81 -10.48 23.10 19.34
CA LEU A 81 -10.18 24.52 19.23
C LEU A 81 -9.05 24.92 20.20
N PRO A 82 -8.17 25.86 19.82
CA PRO A 82 -7.17 26.41 20.71
C PRO A 82 -7.81 26.98 21.99
N ALA A 83 -7.07 26.93 23.10
CA ALA A 83 -7.54 27.50 24.34
C ALA A 83 -7.79 29.03 24.17
N GLY A 84 -8.95 29.49 24.60
CA GLY A 84 -9.33 30.89 24.46
C GLY A 84 -9.70 31.32 23.02
N TYR A 85 -9.96 30.41 22.11
CA TYR A 85 -10.39 30.75 20.75
C TYR A 85 -11.72 31.51 20.76
N THR A 86 -11.69 32.77 20.31
CA THR A 86 -12.85 33.67 20.27
C THR A 86 -13.34 33.96 18.84
N GLY A 87 -12.64 33.47 17.82
CA GLY A 87 -13.00 33.66 16.42
C GLY A 87 -14.23 32.85 15.99
N SER A 88 -14.80 33.22 14.86
CA SER A 88 -15.84 32.45 14.23
C SER A 88 -15.26 31.09 13.75
N VAL A 89 -15.90 29.97 14.12
CA VAL A 89 -15.45 28.64 13.71
C VAL A 89 -15.49 28.46 12.20
N SER A 90 -16.44 29.08 11.51
CA SER A 90 -16.50 29.07 10.04
C SER A 90 -15.26 29.72 9.38
N GLN A 91 -14.58 30.62 10.07
CA GLN A 91 -13.38 31.29 9.58
C GLN A 91 -12.08 30.54 9.91
N ILE A 92 -12.14 29.44 10.66
CA ILE A 92 -10.92 28.70 11.05
C ILE A 92 -10.16 28.17 9.83
N LEU A 93 -10.87 27.86 8.75
CA LEU A 93 -10.29 27.41 7.48
C LEU A 93 -9.62 28.53 6.65
N SER A 94 -9.84 29.80 7.01
CA SER A 94 -9.18 30.96 6.40
C SER A 94 -7.81 31.24 7.02
N ASN A 95 -7.54 30.72 8.21
CA ASN A 95 -6.23 30.80 8.85
C ASN A 95 -5.32 29.68 8.34
N SER A 96 -4.21 30.04 7.69
CA SER A 96 -3.31 29.08 7.04
C SER A 96 -2.74 28.02 8.01
N ALA A 97 -2.32 28.44 9.21
CA ALA A 97 -1.75 27.53 10.21
C ALA A 97 -2.81 26.56 10.76
N GLN A 98 -4.02 27.03 11.01
CA GLN A 98 -5.12 26.17 11.45
C GLN A 98 -5.56 25.21 10.34
N LYS A 99 -5.65 25.71 9.10
CA LYS A 99 -5.98 24.91 7.93
C LYS A 99 -4.96 23.78 7.72
N GLN A 100 -3.67 24.10 7.82
CA GLN A 100 -2.61 23.07 7.70
C GLN A 100 -2.78 22.01 8.78
N LYS A 101 -2.93 22.39 10.05
CA LYS A 101 -3.12 21.43 11.15
C LYS A 101 -4.39 20.59 10.98
N ILE A 102 -5.47 21.17 10.49
CA ILE A 102 -6.71 20.46 10.17
C ILE A 102 -6.45 19.44 9.06
N SER A 103 -5.71 19.80 8.01
CA SER A 103 -5.36 18.86 6.93
C SER A 103 -4.53 17.69 7.44
N GLU A 104 -3.51 17.94 8.27
CA GLU A 104 -2.70 16.88 8.90
C GLU A 104 -3.54 15.92 9.75
N LEU A 105 -4.56 16.45 10.45
CA LEU A 105 -5.46 15.60 11.25
C LEU A 105 -6.48 14.83 10.40
N ILE A 106 -6.91 15.38 9.26
CA ILE A 106 -7.73 14.65 8.29
C ILE A 106 -6.91 13.52 7.70
N ASP A 107 -5.64 13.77 7.34
CA ASP A 107 -4.74 12.73 6.85
C ASP A 107 -4.57 11.61 7.87
N LEU A 108 -4.38 11.94 9.15
CA LEU A 108 -4.33 10.95 10.23
C LEU A 108 -5.65 10.18 10.36
N GLN A 109 -6.81 10.85 10.27
CA GLN A 109 -8.11 10.18 10.27
C GLN A 109 -8.24 9.19 9.11
N LEU A 110 -7.85 9.60 7.91
CA LEU A 110 -7.92 8.79 6.68
C LEU A 110 -6.95 7.60 6.71
N GLN A 111 -5.78 7.75 7.34
CA GLN A 111 -4.86 6.63 7.56
C GLN A 111 -5.53 5.46 8.29
N HIS A 112 -6.50 5.69 9.17
CA HIS A 112 -7.25 4.62 9.84
C HIS A 112 -8.06 3.73 8.88
N MET A 113 -8.23 4.13 7.61
CA MET A 113 -8.82 3.25 6.60
C MET A 113 -8.00 1.98 6.36
N TYR A 114 -6.68 2.01 6.60
CA TYR A 114 -5.84 0.82 6.47
C TYR A 114 -6.36 -0.30 7.39
N GLY A 115 -6.47 -0.01 8.67
CA GLY A 115 -7.03 -0.96 9.62
C GLY A 115 -8.51 -1.25 9.35
N ALA A 116 -9.32 -0.23 9.06
CA ALA A 116 -10.75 -0.42 8.79
C ALA A 116 -11.02 -1.33 7.59
N PHE A 117 -10.22 -1.29 6.52
CA PHE A 117 -10.42 -2.10 5.31
C PHE A 117 -9.91 -3.53 5.45
N THR A 118 -9.03 -3.80 6.38
CA THR A 118 -8.49 -5.15 6.63
C THR A 118 -9.21 -5.88 7.76
N THR A 119 -9.82 -5.16 8.70
CA THR A 119 -10.44 -5.73 9.90
C THR A 119 -11.97 -5.72 9.91
N ASN A 120 -12.61 -4.99 8.98
CA ASN A 120 -14.07 -4.92 8.93
C ASN A 120 -14.70 -6.29 8.65
N PRO A 121 -15.61 -6.78 9.52
CA PRO A 121 -16.27 -8.06 9.32
C PRO A 121 -17.06 -8.17 8.01
N GLY A 122 -17.50 -7.02 7.43
CA GLY A 122 -18.26 -6.99 6.18
C GLY A 122 -17.45 -7.37 4.94
N PHE A 123 -16.11 -7.25 4.98
CA PHE A 123 -15.23 -7.58 3.86
C PHE A 123 -13.87 -8.14 4.29
N VAL A 124 -13.81 -8.80 5.44
CA VAL A 124 -12.58 -9.46 5.92
C VAL A 124 -12.05 -10.52 4.94
N ASP A 125 -12.95 -11.22 4.22
CA ASP A 125 -12.58 -12.18 3.17
C ASP A 125 -12.24 -11.50 1.82
N ALA A 126 -12.40 -10.19 1.74
CA ALA A 126 -12.15 -9.40 0.55
C ALA A 126 -11.52 -8.05 0.92
N PRO A 127 -10.37 -8.08 1.64
CA PRO A 127 -9.75 -6.88 2.17
C PRO A 127 -9.28 -5.93 1.06
N GLY A 128 -8.99 -4.70 1.47
CA GLY A 128 -8.48 -3.68 0.57
C GLY A 128 -7.57 -2.69 1.26
N ILE A 129 -7.11 -1.72 0.48
CA ILE A 129 -6.25 -0.65 0.96
C ILE A 129 -6.53 0.65 0.20
N PRO A 130 -6.51 1.83 0.87
CA PRO A 130 -6.54 3.11 0.18
C PRO A 130 -5.23 3.35 -0.56
N SER A 131 -5.24 4.23 -1.57
CA SER A 131 -4.00 4.75 -2.13
C SER A 131 -3.41 5.83 -1.22
N GLY A 132 -2.13 6.10 -1.34
CA GLY A 132 -1.49 7.24 -0.66
C GLY A 132 -1.65 8.57 -1.40
N ASP A 133 -2.39 8.63 -2.51
CA ASP A 133 -2.47 9.81 -3.40
C ASP A 133 -3.93 10.29 -3.57
N TYR A 134 -4.65 10.36 -2.46
CA TYR A 134 -6.04 10.80 -2.43
C TYR A 134 -6.18 12.32 -2.52
N LYS A 135 -7.38 12.76 -2.88
CA LYS A 135 -7.77 14.16 -2.90
C LYS A 135 -8.76 14.45 -1.77
N VAL A 136 -8.46 15.48 -0.99
CA VAL A 136 -9.35 16.00 0.06
C VAL A 136 -9.74 17.44 -0.27
N SER A 137 -11.02 17.74 -0.15
CA SER A 137 -11.52 19.11 -0.25
C SER A 137 -12.28 19.45 1.02
N LEU A 138 -11.89 20.55 1.68
CA LEU A 138 -12.57 21.06 2.88
C LEU A 138 -13.90 21.70 2.47
N LEU A 139 -14.98 21.30 3.13
CA LEU A 139 -16.34 21.76 2.82
C LEU A 139 -16.83 22.85 3.79
N GLY A 140 -16.34 22.86 5.02
CA GLY A 140 -16.71 23.85 6.02
C GLY A 140 -16.36 23.43 7.44
N ALA A 141 -16.57 24.32 8.38
CA ALA A 141 -16.40 24.09 9.81
C ALA A 141 -17.55 24.73 10.59
N GLU A 142 -18.09 24.00 11.56
CA GLU A 142 -19.16 24.44 12.45
C GLU A 142 -18.82 24.16 13.91
N LYS A 143 -19.36 24.98 14.83
CA LYS A 143 -19.15 24.80 16.28
C LYS A 143 -19.90 23.56 16.78
N VAL A 144 -19.23 22.71 17.51
CA VAL A 144 -19.89 21.63 18.25
C VAL A 144 -20.58 22.24 19.48
N PRO A 145 -21.89 22.07 19.65
CA PRO A 145 -22.59 22.65 20.81
C PRO A 145 -22.02 22.14 22.13
N ASN A 146 -21.81 23.05 23.06
CA ASN A 146 -21.34 22.80 24.44
C ASN A 146 -19.95 22.13 24.55
N GLU A 147 -19.21 22.05 23.45
CA GLU A 147 -17.87 21.47 23.41
C GLU A 147 -16.84 22.47 22.85
N ASN A 148 -15.57 22.31 23.22
CA ASN A 148 -14.48 23.11 22.64
C ASN A 148 -13.92 22.50 21.37
N TYR A 149 -14.82 22.15 20.43
CA TYR A 149 -14.49 21.53 19.16
C TYR A 149 -15.16 22.26 17.98
N ALA A 150 -14.51 22.18 16.84
CA ALA A 150 -15.10 22.41 15.52
C ALA A 150 -15.35 21.07 14.83
N LYS A 151 -16.53 20.87 14.27
CA LYS A 151 -16.80 19.80 13.32
C LYS A 151 -16.37 20.29 11.95
N VAL A 152 -15.32 19.70 11.39
CA VAL A 152 -14.78 20.03 10.08
C VAL A 152 -15.22 18.99 9.09
N SER A 153 -15.98 19.39 8.08
CA SER A 153 -16.49 18.52 7.02
C SER A 153 -15.57 18.58 5.80
N TYR A 154 -15.40 17.45 5.14
CA TYR A 154 -14.58 17.31 3.93
C TYR A 154 -15.16 16.29 2.97
N SER A 155 -14.72 16.34 1.71
CA SER A 155 -14.91 15.28 0.72
C SER A 155 -13.59 14.58 0.44
N TYR A 156 -13.70 13.30 0.14
CA TYR A 156 -12.60 12.40 -0.22
C TYR A 156 -12.83 11.80 -1.59
N ASP A 157 -11.76 11.67 -2.39
CA ASP A 157 -11.78 11.03 -3.71
C ASP A 157 -10.45 10.30 -3.92
N ASP A 158 -10.52 9.01 -4.21
CA ASP A 158 -9.36 8.14 -4.35
C ASP A 158 -9.63 6.93 -5.24
N ILE A 159 -8.54 6.31 -5.70
CA ILE A 159 -8.55 4.98 -6.30
C ILE A 159 -7.96 3.99 -5.30
N VAL A 160 -8.79 3.09 -4.81
CA VAL A 160 -8.46 2.09 -3.80
C VAL A 160 -8.30 0.72 -4.45
N VAL A 161 -7.54 -0.18 -3.81
CA VAL A 161 -7.41 -1.58 -4.22
C VAL A 161 -8.17 -2.46 -3.24
N PHE A 162 -8.95 -3.39 -3.77
CA PHE A 162 -9.60 -4.44 -3.01
C PHE A 162 -9.40 -5.80 -3.66
N SER A 163 -9.57 -6.86 -2.90
CA SER A 163 -9.69 -8.19 -3.47
C SER A 163 -10.80 -8.23 -4.53
N SER A 164 -10.53 -8.84 -5.67
CA SER A 164 -11.52 -8.99 -6.74
C SER A 164 -12.77 -9.75 -6.30
N ARG A 165 -12.69 -10.48 -5.17
CA ARG A 165 -13.84 -11.16 -4.55
C ARG A 165 -14.95 -10.19 -4.16
N LEU A 166 -14.62 -8.95 -3.80
CA LEU A 166 -15.60 -7.92 -3.46
C LEU A 166 -16.49 -7.56 -4.66
N PHE A 167 -15.99 -7.70 -5.87
CA PHE A 167 -16.66 -7.28 -7.11
C PHE A 167 -17.22 -8.45 -7.93
N ARG A 168 -17.51 -9.60 -7.33
CA ARG A 168 -18.03 -10.79 -8.04
C ARG A 168 -19.31 -10.54 -8.83
N GLY A 169 -20.11 -9.55 -8.42
CA GLY A 169 -21.31 -9.10 -9.14
C GLY A 169 -21.02 -8.26 -10.40
N GLY A 170 -19.75 -7.92 -10.67
CA GLY A 170 -19.30 -7.21 -11.88
C GLY A 170 -19.61 -5.70 -11.92
N GLY A 171 -20.29 -5.15 -10.92
CA GLY A 171 -20.71 -3.76 -10.84
C GLY A 171 -20.20 -3.01 -9.62
N THR A 172 -20.74 -1.80 -9.43
CA THR A 172 -20.53 -0.99 -8.24
C THR A 172 -20.92 -1.76 -6.98
N THR A 173 -20.09 -1.73 -5.97
CA THR A 173 -20.29 -2.40 -4.68
C THR A 173 -20.35 -1.37 -3.58
N ARG A 174 -21.42 -1.38 -2.79
CA ARG A 174 -21.56 -0.52 -1.61
C ARG A 174 -20.79 -1.10 -0.44
N ILE A 175 -20.02 -0.25 0.24
CA ILE A 175 -19.31 -0.60 1.47
C ILE A 175 -19.64 0.37 2.60
N ASP A 176 -19.61 -0.15 3.81
CA ASP A 176 -19.77 0.61 5.05
C ASP A 176 -18.53 0.40 5.92
N PHE A 177 -17.95 1.48 6.44
CA PHE A 177 -16.82 1.44 7.35
C PHE A 177 -16.86 2.61 8.34
N VAL A 178 -15.95 2.63 9.28
CA VAL A 178 -15.88 3.69 10.29
C VAL A 178 -14.52 4.38 10.27
N LEU A 179 -14.51 5.66 10.66
CA LEU A 179 -13.32 6.47 10.89
C LEU A 179 -13.35 7.04 12.32
N PRO A 180 -12.21 7.33 12.96
CA PRO A 180 -12.21 8.01 14.24
C PRO A 180 -12.73 9.43 14.10
N ARG A 181 -13.69 9.85 14.96
CA ARG A 181 -14.22 11.21 14.97
C ARG A 181 -13.17 12.23 15.43
N ASP A 182 -12.35 11.86 16.39
CA ASP A 182 -11.19 12.62 16.85
C ASP A 182 -9.94 11.73 16.76
N PRO A 183 -9.15 11.85 15.68
CA PRO A 183 -8.02 10.96 15.43
C PRO A 183 -6.87 11.12 16.44
N VAL A 184 -6.85 12.20 17.23
CA VAL A 184 -5.83 12.42 18.27
C VAL A 184 -6.19 11.68 19.55
N THR A 185 -7.46 11.68 19.94
CA THR A 185 -7.89 11.12 21.23
C THR A 185 -8.23 9.64 21.15
N ILE A 186 -8.51 9.13 19.95
CA ILE A 186 -8.88 7.73 19.73
C ILE A 186 -7.81 6.76 20.22
N TYR A 187 -6.56 7.12 20.05
CA TYR A 187 -5.42 6.36 20.52
C TYR A 187 -5.48 6.10 22.05
N LYS A 188 -5.76 7.13 22.84
CA LYS A 188 -5.83 7.01 24.32
C LYS A 188 -6.93 6.08 24.80
N LYS A 189 -8.00 5.93 24.01
CA LYS A 189 -9.09 5.00 24.33
C LYS A 189 -8.80 3.58 23.87
N GLY A 190 -8.20 3.44 22.69
CA GLY A 190 -7.94 2.16 22.06
C GLY A 190 -6.69 1.45 22.55
N PHE A 191 -5.80 2.19 23.22
CA PHE A 191 -4.55 1.66 23.74
C PHE A 191 -4.70 1.29 25.22
N ALA A 192 -4.18 0.15 25.61
CA ALA A 192 -4.11 -0.23 27.02
C ALA A 192 -3.13 0.67 27.78
N SER A 193 -3.36 0.84 29.09
CA SER A 193 -2.46 1.61 29.96
C SER A 193 -1.01 1.16 29.80
N PRO A 194 -0.02 2.08 29.87
CA PRO A 194 1.38 1.75 29.84
C PRO A 194 1.71 0.59 30.78
N GLY A 195 2.31 -0.48 30.24
CA GLY A 195 2.64 -1.68 31.02
C GLY A 195 1.62 -2.83 30.93
N SER A 196 0.41 -2.63 30.41
CA SER A 196 -0.46 -3.72 30.03
C SER A 196 -0.20 -4.08 28.55
N ARG A 197 0.06 -5.35 28.27
CA ARG A 197 0.32 -5.84 26.89
C ARG A 197 -0.97 -6.10 26.10
N LYS A 198 -2.08 -5.49 26.45
CA LYS A 198 -3.35 -5.66 25.76
C LYS A 198 -3.69 -4.41 24.99
N ASN A 199 -3.45 -4.44 23.71
CA ASN A 199 -4.03 -3.48 22.79
C ASN A 199 -5.50 -3.83 22.62
N LEU A 200 -6.37 -2.92 23.03
CA LEU A 200 -7.80 -3.19 23.07
C LEU A 200 -8.44 -3.04 21.66
N CYS A 201 -7.83 -2.24 20.79
CA CYS A 201 -8.36 -1.93 19.48
C CYS A 201 -7.30 -2.06 18.36
N THR A 202 -6.27 -2.87 18.57
CA THR A 202 -5.22 -3.14 17.56
C THR A 202 -4.68 -4.54 17.71
N ASP A 203 -3.89 -5.00 16.75
CA ASP A 203 -3.08 -6.21 16.85
C ASP A 203 -1.97 -6.04 17.91
N GLU A 204 -1.59 -7.15 18.58
CA GLU A 204 -0.58 -7.18 19.64
C GLU A 204 0.85 -6.87 19.17
N HIS A 205 1.12 -6.90 17.87
CA HIS A 205 2.46 -6.78 17.28
C HIS A 205 3.04 -5.37 17.40
N TYR A 206 2.20 -4.34 17.48
CA TYR A 206 2.62 -2.95 17.40
C TYR A 206 2.07 -2.13 18.57
N ASN A 207 2.97 -1.49 19.28
CA ASN A 207 2.70 -0.81 20.54
C ASN A 207 3.09 0.68 20.50
N SER A 208 3.13 1.29 19.32
CA SER A 208 3.47 2.68 19.19
C SER A 208 2.25 3.54 18.80
N GLU A 209 2.26 4.79 19.24
CA GLU A 209 1.23 5.76 18.82
C GLU A 209 1.30 6.02 17.30
N GLY A 210 2.50 5.94 16.72
CA GLY A 210 2.74 6.26 15.34
C GLY A 210 2.17 5.27 14.33
N ASP A 211 1.95 4.02 14.73
CA ASP A 211 1.44 2.95 13.85
C ASP A 211 0.06 2.42 14.25
N PHE A 212 -0.54 2.97 15.30
CA PHE A 212 -1.88 2.59 15.78
C PHE A 212 -2.93 2.57 14.65
N TRP A 213 -2.91 3.55 13.77
CA TRP A 213 -3.82 3.68 12.64
C TRP A 213 -3.72 2.51 11.65
N TYR A 214 -2.53 1.93 11.47
CA TYR A 214 -2.30 0.83 10.52
C TYR A 214 -2.94 -0.48 11.01
N PHE A 215 -2.84 -0.73 12.32
CA PHE A 215 -3.38 -1.93 12.96
C PHE A 215 -4.74 -1.71 13.61
N TRP A 216 -5.34 -0.56 13.43
CA TRP A 216 -6.58 -0.18 14.05
C TRP A 216 -7.72 -1.14 13.70
N ASN A 217 -8.30 -1.75 14.75
CA ASN A 217 -9.42 -2.67 14.67
C ASN A 217 -10.51 -2.24 15.65
N PRO A 218 -11.41 -1.32 15.27
CA PRO A 218 -12.50 -0.89 16.14
C PRO A 218 -13.57 -1.97 16.37
N TYR A 219 -13.50 -3.08 15.62
CA TYR A 219 -14.43 -4.21 15.71
C TYR A 219 -13.92 -5.31 16.65
N GLN A 220 -12.73 -5.16 17.22
CA GLN A 220 -12.15 -6.14 18.11
C GLN A 220 -12.95 -6.26 19.42
N GLU A 221 -13.16 -7.49 19.89
CA GLU A 221 -13.83 -7.73 21.17
C GLU A 221 -13.06 -7.05 22.32
N GLY A 222 -13.79 -6.32 23.15
CA GLY A 222 -13.19 -5.56 24.26
C GLY A 222 -12.64 -4.19 23.91
N CYS A 223 -12.67 -3.78 22.63
CA CYS A 223 -12.33 -2.42 22.23
C CYS A 223 -13.33 -1.41 22.84
N PRO A 224 -12.88 -0.43 23.64
CA PRO A 224 -13.76 0.53 24.33
C PRO A 224 -14.23 1.68 23.41
N ILE A 225 -13.83 1.67 22.14
CA ILE A 225 -14.23 2.67 21.15
C ILE A 225 -15.68 2.40 20.76
N GLY A 226 -16.57 3.36 20.98
CA GLY A 226 -17.99 3.27 20.70
C GLY A 226 -18.45 4.23 19.62
N GLY A 227 -19.74 4.16 19.26
CA GLY A 227 -20.33 5.00 18.21
C GLY A 227 -20.14 6.51 18.40
N GLY A 228 -20.02 6.96 19.67
CA GLY A 228 -19.68 8.36 19.97
C GLY A 228 -18.27 8.79 19.60
N ASP A 229 -17.37 7.86 19.31
CA ASP A 229 -15.97 8.12 18.94
C ASP A 229 -15.75 7.99 17.44
N LEU A 230 -16.74 7.51 16.70
CA LEU A 230 -16.64 7.09 15.32
C LEU A 230 -17.50 7.95 14.39
N VAL A 231 -17.10 8.00 13.16
CA VAL A 231 -17.88 8.52 12.01
C VAL A 231 -18.15 7.33 11.10
N ALA A 232 -19.43 7.01 10.92
CA ALA A 232 -19.84 6.03 9.93
C ALA A 232 -19.72 6.62 8.53
N VAL A 233 -19.12 5.86 7.63
CA VAL A 233 -18.99 6.20 6.21
C VAL A 233 -19.65 5.11 5.39
N GLN A 234 -20.53 5.51 4.49
CA GLN A 234 -21.12 4.66 3.48
C GLN A 234 -20.73 5.19 2.12
N THR A 235 -20.24 4.33 1.24
CA THR A 235 -19.79 4.73 -0.09
C THR A 235 -19.91 3.60 -1.09
N ASP A 236 -19.90 3.97 -2.36
CA ASP A 236 -19.90 3.03 -3.46
C ASP A 236 -18.48 2.91 -4.04
N LEU A 237 -18.03 1.68 -4.23
CA LEU A 237 -16.81 1.34 -4.95
C LEU A 237 -17.17 1.08 -6.40
N THR A 238 -16.72 1.95 -7.32
CA THR A 238 -16.90 1.76 -8.76
C THR A 238 -15.65 1.11 -9.35
N PRO A 239 -15.72 -0.16 -9.80
CA PRO A 239 -14.56 -0.86 -10.32
C PRO A 239 -13.99 -0.17 -11.55
N MET A 240 -12.66 -0.02 -11.58
CA MET A 240 -11.93 0.53 -12.72
C MET A 240 -11.81 -0.51 -13.84
N THR A 241 -11.58 -0.02 -15.07
CA THR A 241 -11.30 -0.89 -16.20
C THR A 241 -9.95 -1.57 -16.04
N VAL A 242 -9.89 -2.88 -16.25
CA VAL A 242 -8.66 -3.67 -16.14
C VAL A 242 -7.89 -3.65 -17.46
N THR A 243 -6.59 -3.40 -17.41
CA THR A 243 -5.69 -3.56 -18.57
C THR A 243 -5.55 -5.05 -18.89
N ARG A 244 -5.53 -5.39 -20.16
CA ARG A 244 -5.38 -6.78 -20.60
C ARG A 244 -4.50 -6.87 -21.84
N ASN A 245 -3.85 -8.04 -22.00
CA ASN A 245 -3.05 -8.37 -23.16
C ASN A 245 -1.90 -7.38 -23.41
N THR A 246 -1.27 -6.93 -22.33
CA THR A 246 -0.05 -6.13 -22.37
C THR A 246 1.15 -6.97 -21.93
N TYR A 247 2.31 -6.57 -22.40
CA TYR A 247 3.58 -7.26 -22.19
C TYR A 247 4.61 -6.28 -21.65
N PRO A 248 5.52 -6.70 -20.75
CA PRO A 248 6.72 -5.91 -20.52
C PRO A 248 7.40 -5.53 -21.82
N GLU A 249 7.99 -4.35 -21.91
CA GLU A 249 8.68 -3.91 -23.11
C GLU A 249 10.01 -4.68 -23.29
N TYR A 250 9.92 -5.97 -23.60
CA TYR A 250 11.07 -6.89 -23.67
C TYR A 250 12.17 -6.41 -24.63
N ALA A 251 11.79 -5.72 -25.70
CA ALA A 251 12.76 -5.13 -26.65
C ALA A 251 13.61 -4.04 -25.99
N LYS A 252 13.05 -3.31 -25.02
CA LYS A 252 13.76 -2.26 -24.28
C LYS A 252 14.52 -2.78 -23.07
N LEU A 253 14.09 -3.89 -22.45
CA LEU A 253 14.75 -4.46 -21.26
C LEU A 253 16.20 -4.88 -21.55
N TYR A 254 16.49 -5.33 -22.77
CA TYR A 254 17.83 -5.74 -23.16
C TYR A 254 18.50 -4.68 -24.04
N GLY A 255 19.79 -4.46 -23.85
CA GLY A 255 20.57 -3.55 -24.70
C GLY A 255 20.53 -2.06 -24.33
N GLN A 256 19.74 -1.63 -23.34
CA GLN A 256 19.63 -0.21 -22.93
C GLN A 256 20.90 0.36 -22.29
N ASN A 257 21.79 -0.50 -21.80
CA ASN A 257 23.02 -0.09 -21.09
C ASN A 257 24.22 0.04 -22.04
N GLY A 258 24.02 0.00 -23.34
CA GLY A 258 25.09 0.08 -24.34
C GLY A 258 26.02 -1.15 -24.37
N SER A 259 25.73 -2.20 -23.60
CA SER A 259 26.54 -3.43 -23.47
C SER A 259 25.96 -4.60 -24.28
N GLY A 260 25.17 -4.33 -25.32
CA GLY A 260 24.46 -5.37 -26.05
C GLY A 260 23.38 -6.02 -25.17
N ASP A 261 22.91 -7.17 -25.51
CA ASP A 261 21.78 -7.89 -24.91
C ASP A 261 21.91 -8.23 -23.39
N LEU A 262 22.32 -7.28 -22.55
CA LEU A 262 22.45 -7.41 -21.10
C LEU A 262 21.27 -6.77 -20.37
N LEU A 263 20.60 -7.55 -19.53
CA LEU A 263 19.60 -7.11 -18.55
C LEU A 263 20.24 -7.10 -17.16
N GLN A 264 20.15 -5.97 -16.47
CA GLN A 264 20.68 -5.80 -15.12
C GLN A 264 19.56 -5.76 -14.08
N VAL A 265 19.67 -6.60 -13.07
CA VAL A 265 18.74 -6.67 -11.93
C VAL A 265 19.47 -6.25 -10.66
N SER A 266 18.92 -5.27 -9.96
CA SER A 266 19.29 -4.91 -8.59
C SER A 266 18.20 -5.45 -7.66
N TYR A 267 18.56 -6.42 -6.83
CA TYR A 267 17.65 -7.08 -5.91
C TYR A 267 18.11 -6.83 -4.47
N LEU A 268 17.38 -6.03 -3.74
CA LEU A 268 17.61 -5.74 -2.33
C LEU A 268 16.65 -6.54 -1.47
N VAL A 269 17.18 -7.20 -0.43
CA VAL A 269 16.38 -7.88 0.58
C VAL A 269 16.63 -7.20 1.92
N GLY A 270 15.57 -6.71 2.55
CA GLY A 270 15.62 -6.13 3.88
C GLY A 270 15.73 -7.23 4.94
N VAL A 271 16.58 -7.04 5.96
CA VAL A 271 16.50 -7.86 7.18
C VAL A 271 15.20 -7.58 7.92
N ASP A 272 14.71 -8.57 8.67
CA ASP A 272 13.53 -8.43 9.53
C ASP A 272 13.93 -7.67 10.83
N GLU A 273 14.81 -8.28 11.63
CA GLU A 273 15.32 -7.67 12.87
C GLU A 273 16.83 -7.39 12.82
N GLY A 274 17.56 -8.09 11.94
CA GLY A 274 19.01 -7.96 11.83
C GLY A 274 19.66 -9.10 11.03
N PHE A 275 20.99 -9.22 11.12
CA PHE A 275 21.77 -10.15 10.28
C PHE A 275 21.96 -11.56 10.89
N GLN A 276 21.26 -11.94 11.93
CA GLN A 276 21.38 -13.26 12.57
C GLN A 276 20.81 -14.38 11.69
N ASN A 277 21.21 -15.63 11.95
CA ASN A 277 20.82 -16.78 11.12
C ASN A 277 19.32 -17.09 11.11
N GLY A 278 18.58 -16.67 12.14
CA GLY A 278 17.12 -16.88 12.25
C GLY A 278 16.29 -15.75 11.66
N ASP A 279 16.91 -14.72 11.11
CA ASP A 279 16.23 -13.57 10.53
C ASP A 279 15.45 -13.97 9.27
N LEU A 280 14.20 -13.50 9.15
CA LEU A 280 13.30 -13.87 8.06
C LEU A 280 13.75 -13.28 6.71
N GLY A 281 14.21 -12.03 6.69
CA GLY A 281 14.77 -11.42 5.48
C GLY A 281 16.02 -12.16 5.01
N ARG A 282 16.88 -12.57 5.93
CA ARG A 282 18.04 -13.42 5.58
C ARG A 282 17.62 -14.78 5.01
N LYS A 283 16.56 -15.37 5.55
CA LYS A 283 16.01 -16.62 5.00
C LYS A 283 15.49 -16.40 3.58
N THR A 284 14.69 -15.37 3.35
CA THR A 284 14.20 -14.97 2.02
C THR A 284 15.36 -14.78 1.04
N PHE A 285 16.40 -14.04 1.43
CA PHE A 285 17.59 -13.83 0.60
C PHE A 285 18.28 -15.13 0.17
N ASN A 286 18.46 -16.08 1.10
CA ASN A 286 19.09 -17.38 0.80
C ASN A 286 18.18 -18.29 -0.02
N ASP A 287 16.88 -18.33 0.27
CA ASP A 287 15.90 -19.13 -0.45
C ASP A 287 15.71 -18.64 -1.90
N ALA A 288 15.67 -17.33 -2.11
CA ALA A 288 15.63 -16.72 -3.45
C ALA A 288 16.90 -17.04 -4.25
N PHE A 289 18.07 -16.95 -3.62
CA PHE A 289 19.33 -17.34 -4.26
C PHE A 289 19.34 -18.82 -4.65
N ALA A 290 18.89 -19.71 -3.77
CA ALA A 290 18.79 -21.12 -4.05
C ALA A 290 17.76 -21.40 -5.17
N GLY A 291 16.62 -20.73 -5.16
CA GLY A 291 15.58 -20.83 -6.18
C GLY A 291 16.07 -20.39 -7.57
N LEU A 292 16.77 -19.28 -7.67
CA LEU A 292 17.37 -18.83 -8.93
C LEU A 292 18.44 -19.81 -9.44
N LYS A 293 19.27 -20.37 -8.57
CA LYS A 293 20.23 -21.44 -8.96
C LYS A 293 19.50 -22.67 -9.49
N ALA A 294 18.43 -23.09 -8.82
CA ALA A 294 17.61 -24.23 -9.26
C ALA A 294 16.95 -23.96 -10.62
N ALA A 295 16.61 -22.70 -10.92
CA ALA A 295 16.11 -22.26 -12.23
C ALA A 295 17.20 -22.16 -13.31
N GLY A 296 18.47 -22.43 -13.00
CA GLY A 296 19.57 -22.45 -13.96
C GLY A 296 20.49 -21.23 -13.97
N PHE A 297 20.28 -20.28 -13.06
CA PHE A 297 21.23 -19.17 -12.90
C PHE A 297 22.57 -19.68 -12.31
N LYS A 298 23.67 -19.16 -12.84
CA LYS A 298 25.01 -19.49 -12.39
C LYS A 298 25.49 -18.44 -11.39
N ALA A 299 25.85 -18.89 -10.19
CA ALA A 299 26.42 -18.03 -9.17
C ALA A 299 27.86 -17.64 -9.55
N THR A 300 28.20 -16.35 -9.43
CA THR A 300 29.53 -15.81 -9.63
C THR A 300 30.10 -15.19 -8.35
N VAL A 301 29.23 -14.81 -7.40
CA VAL A 301 29.56 -14.37 -6.04
C VAL A 301 28.57 -15.04 -5.09
N ASP A 302 29.07 -15.59 -3.97
CA ASP A 302 28.28 -16.24 -2.92
C ASP A 302 28.86 -15.85 -1.54
N GLU A 303 28.59 -14.62 -1.14
CA GLU A 303 28.96 -14.05 0.16
C GLU A 303 27.74 -13.97 1.08
N PRO A 304 27.90 -13.89 2.41
CA PRO A 304 26.78 -13.91 3.36
C PRO A 304 25.72 -12.82 3.15
N ARG A 305 26.10 -11.64 2.62
CA ARG A 305 25.22 -10.49 2.40
C ARG A 305 25.19 -10.02 0.95
N ARG A 306 25.94 -10.67 0.06
CA ARG A 306 26.03 -10.31 -1.35
C ARG A 306 26.08 -11.56 -2.22
N LYS A 307 25.18 -11.65 -3.18
CA LYS A 307 25.19 -12.71 -4.19
C LYS A 307 25.20 -12.09 -5.58
N ARG A 308 25.86 -12.73 -6.51
CA ARG A 308 25.74 -12.38 -7.93
C ARG A 308 25.46 -13.63 -8.73
N LEU A 309 24.48 -13.54 -9.61
CA LEU A 309 24.11 -14.62 -10.51
C LEU A 309 24.01 -14.09 -11.94
N SER A 310 24.17 -15.01 -12.89
CA SER A 310 23.95 -14.75 -14.30
C SER A 310 23.20 -15.86 -14.97
N PHE A 311 22.38 -15.51 -15.95
CA PHE A 311 21.68 -16.44 -16.82
C PHE A 311 21.83 -15.99 -18.27
N SER A 312 21.93 -16.93 -19.22
CA SER A 312 22.07 -16.62 -20.65
C SER A 312 21.13 -17.50 -21.47
N PHE A 313 20.48 -16.90 -22.45
CA PHE A 313 19.69 -17.61 -23.46
C PHE A 313 19.92 -16.92 -24.83
N GLY A 314 20.33 -17.71 -25.83
CA GLY A 314 20.79 -17.12 -27.09
C GLY A 314 21.93 -16.10 -26.86
N SER A 315 21.81 -14.91 -27.47
CA SER A 315 22.74 -13.80 -27.28
C SER A 315 22.46 -13.00 -26.01
N LYS A 316 21.31 -13.18 -25.35
CA LYS A 316 20.86 -12.38 -24.22
C LYS A 316 21.42 -12.90 -22.90
N ARG A 317 21.77 -11.97 -22.01
CA ARG A 317 22.32 -12.25 -20.69
C ARG A 317 21.60 -11.44 -19.62
N THR A 318 21.26 -12.07 -18.52
CA THR A 318 20.79 -11.44 -17.31
C THR A 318 21.87 -11.48 -16.24
N ALA A 319 22.11 -10.38 -15.57
CA ALA A 319 22.96 -10.28 -14.38
C ALA A 319 22.12 -9.82 -13.20
N VAL A 320 22.10 -10.61 -12.12
CA VAL A 320 21.37 -10.31 -10.89
C VAL A 320 22.39 -10.02 -9.79
N GLU A 321 22.33 -8.86 -9.19
CA GLU A 321 23.02 -8.54 -7.95
C GLU A 321 22.03 -8.51 -6.80
N MET A 322 22.21 -9.40 -5.82
CA MET A 322 21.38 -9.49 -4.62
C MET A 322 22.18 -8.96 -3.42
N LEU A 323 21.56 -8.12 -2.60
CA LEU A 323 22.14 -7.58 -1.38
C LEU A 323 21.15 -7.78 -0.22
N LEU A 324 21.67 -8.33 0.91
CA LEU A 324 20.94 -8.39 2.19
C LEU A 324 21.34 -7.19 3.03
N MET A 325 20.39 -6.33 3.38
CA MET A 325 20.66 -5.01 3.95
C MET A 325 19.72 -4.68 5.11
N ASP A 326 20.16 -3.80 5.99
CA ASP A 326 19.29 -3.16 6.98
C ASP A 326 18.62 -1.93 6.35
N PRO A 327 17.27 -1.93 6.20
CA PRO A 327 16.56 -0.83 5.57
C PRO A 327 16.68 0.53 6.30
N ASN A 328 17.16 0.54 7.55
CA ASN A 328 17.42 1.76 8.31
C ASN A 328 18.83 2.32 8.10
N SER A 329 19.67 1.67 7.30
CA SER A 329 21.05 2.11 7.10
C SER A 329 21.18 3.07 5.90
N ALA A 330 22.10 4.04 5.99
CA ALA A 330 22.46 4.90 4.87
C ALA A 330 23.08 4.10 3.68
N GLU A 331 23.68 2.95 3.96
CA GLU A 331 24.15 2.02 2.93
C GLU A 331 22.99 1.49 2.08
N PHE A 332 21.88 1.10 2.73
CA PHE A 332 20.66 0.68 2.03
C PHE A 332 20.12 1.79 1.12
N ALA A 333 19.97 3.02 1.63
CA ALA A 333 19.51 4.14 0.84
C ALA A 333 20.40 4.40 -0.37
N THR A 334 21.73 4.35 -0.20
CA THR A 334 22.71 4.52 -1.28
C THR A 334 22.58 3.44 -2.35
N GLU A 335 22.45 2.16 -1.96
CA GLU A 335 22.30 1.04 -2.88
C GLU A 335 20.92 1.04 -3.56
N ALA A 336 19.85 1.43 -2.86
CA ALA A 336 18.52 1.58 -3.46
C ALA A 336 18.53 2.67 -4.55
N VAL A 337 19.05 3.86 -4.24
CA VAL A 337 19.18 4.95 -5.23
C VAL A 337 20.03 4.52 -6.42
N ARG A 338 21.18 3.85 -6.17
CA ARG A 338 22.02 3.30 -7.24
C ARG A 338 21.26 2.30 -8.12
N GLY A 339 20.59 1.33 -7.48
CA GLY A 339 19.82 0.29 -8.18
C GLY A 339 18.71 0.87 -9.04
N MET A 340 17.88 1.76 -8.48
CA MET A 340 16.80 2.42 -9.21
C MET A 340 17.30 3.26 -10.39
N LYS A 341 18.49 3.86 -10.28
CA LYS A 341 19.10 4.66 -11.35
C LYS A 341 19.68 3.79 -12.47
N THR A 342 20.29 2.65 -12.14
CA THR A 342 21.14 1.91 -13.09
C THR A 342 20.55 0.61 -13.59
N ALA A 343 19.74 -0.09 -12.79
CA ALA A 343 19.18 -1.38 -13.15
C ALA A 343 18.01 -1.26 -14.15
N ASP A 344 17.79 -2.30 -14.93
CA ASP A 344 16.61 -2.45 -15.78
C ASP A 344 15.42 -2.99 -14.96
N ILE A 345 15.72 -3.83 -13.96
CA ILE A 345 14.77 -4.28 -12.96
C ILE A 345 15.32 -3.93 -11.57
N PHE A 346 14.54 -3.19 -10.80
CA PHE A 346 14.79 -2.97 -9.38
C PHE A 346 13.77 -3.77 -8.58
N LEU A 347 14.23 -4.64 -7.71
CA LEU A 347 13.39 -5.46 -6.85
C LEU A 347 13.79 -5.23 -5.39
N TYR A 348 12.82 -5.02 -4.55
CA TYR A 348 12.94 -4.98 -3.10
C TYR A 348 11.97 -5.96 -2.46
N ASP A 349 12.46 -6.79 -1.53
CA ASP A 349 11.66 -7.65 -0.66
C ASP A 349 12.01 -7.37 0.81
N GLY A 350 10.99 -7.07 1.62
CA GLY A 350 11.14 -6.77 3.04
C GLY A 350 10.04 -5.89 3.60
N HIS A 351 10.23 -5.41 4.82
CA HIS A 351 9.32 -4.45 5.42
C HIS A 351 9.24 -3.16 4.60
N SER A 352 8.05 -2.57 4.52
CA SER A 352 7.88 -1.23 3.93
C SER A 352 8.23 -0.09 4.90
N GLY A 353 8.28 -0.37 6.22
CA GLY A 353 8.47 0.66 7.25
C GLY A 353 7.40 1.75 7.20
N LEU A 354 6.11 1.34 7.03
CA LEU A 354 4.98 2.25 6.79
C LEU A 354 5.24 3.23 5.63
N GLY A 355 5.91 2.75 4.58
CA GLY A 355 6.28 3.53 3.41
C GLY A 355 7.61 4.29 3.54
N GLY A 356 8.22 4.31 4.72
CA GLY A 356 9.44 5.07 4.94
C GLY A 356 10.65 4.53 4.19
N TYR A 357 10.85 3.22 4.16
CA TYR A 357 12.13 2.63 3.69
C TYR A 357 12.49 2.96 2.23
N LEU A 358 11.51 3.01 1.36
CA LEU A 358 11.72 3.36 -0.05
C LEU A 358 10.98 4.66 -0.45
N SER A 359 10.63 5.52 0.51
CA SER A 359 10.17 6.87 0.19
C SER A 359 11.28 7.64 -0.55
N PRO A 360 11.01 8.24 -1.71
CA PRO A 360 12.02 9.01 -2.44
C PRO A 360 12.69 10.12 -1.61
N ASP A 361 11.92 10.78 -0.74
CA ASP A 361 12.41 11.86 0.10
C ASP A 361 13.38 11.32 1.17
N ARG A 362 13.01 10.22 1.85
CA ARG A 362 13.89 9.58 2.84
C ARG A 362 15.14 8.99 2.18
N LEU A 363 14.99 8.32 1.05
CA LEU A 363 16.15 7.82 0.30
C LEU A 363 17.10 8.95 -0.08
N ALA A 364 16.59 10.11 -0.47
CA ALA A 364 17.42 11.27 -0.79
C ALA A 364 18.11 11.83 0.45
N GLU A 365 17.43 11.90 1.58
CA GLU A 365 17.99 12.34 2.87
C GLU A 365 19.10 11.39 3.34
N ASP A 366 18.82 10.09 3.44
CA ASP A 366 19.72 9.10 4.00
C ASP A 366 20.94 8.81 3.09
N SER A 367 20.77 8.88 1.76
CA SER A 367 21.89 8.69 0.80
C SER A 367 22.65 9.97 0.48
N GLY A 368 22.12 11.15 0.83
CA GLY A 368 22.67 12.44 0.42
C GLY A 368 22.54 12.72 -1.09
N ALA A 369 21.72 11.97 -1.83
CA ALA A 369 21.56 12.11 -3.27
C ALA A 369 20.08 11.99 -3.69
N ALA A 370 19.60 12.92 -4.52
CA ALA A 370 18.24 12.85 -5.03
C ALA A 370 17.97 11.56 -5.82
N VAL A 371 16.80 10.98 -5.65
CA VAL A 371 16.33 9.85 -6.46
C VAL A 371 15.99 10.35 -7.86
N ALA A 372 16.95 10.32 -8.76
CA ALA A 372 16.81 10.75 -10.16
C ALA A 372 16.72 9.53 -11.07
N LEU A 373 15.54 9.28 -11.62
CA LEU A 373 15.30 8.17 -12.55
C LEU A 373 15.62 8.58 -14.00
N PRO A 374 16.27 7.70 -14.79
CA PRO A 374 16.53 7.95 -16.21
C PRO A 374 15.21 7.94 -16.99
N GLN A 375 14.81 9.09 -17.54
CA GLN A 375 13.49 9.29 -18.15
C GLN A 375 13.25 8.44 -19.40
N ASN A 376 14.29 8.20 -20.19
CA ASN A 376 14.20 7.47 -21.46
C ASN A 376 14.53 5.97 -21.32
N LYS A 377 14.86 5.50 -20.12
CA LYS A 377 15.15 4.09 -19.86
C LYS A 377 13.87 3.40 -19.36
N TYR A 378 13.44 2.35 -20.05
CA TYR A 378 12.37 1.49 -19.57
C TYR A 378 12.87 0.66 -18.37
N GLN A 379 12.10 0.62 -17.30
CA GLN A 379 12.43 -0.09 -16.08
C GLN A 379 11.19 -0.80 -15.52
N ILE A 380 11.43 -1.88 -14.79
CA ILE A 380 10.41 -2.54 -13.98
C ILE A 380 10.84 -2.42 -12.51
N PHE A 381 9.97 -1.88 -11.67
CA PHE A 381 10.15 -1.87 -10.23
C PHE A 381 9.20 -2.87 -9.58
N VAL A 382 9.72 -3.63 -8.62
CA VAL A 382 8.95 -4.60 -7.83
C VAL A 382 9.18 -4.29 -6.36
N PHE A 383 8.09 -3.99 -5.66
CA PHE A 383 8.09 -3.68 -4.25
C PHE A 383 7.30 -4.74 -3.50
N GLN A 384 7.99 -5.78 -3.06
CA GLN A 384 7.44 -6.87 -2.27
C GLN A 384 7.56 -6.52 -0.79
N GLY A 385 6.47 -6.02 -0.21
CA GLY A 385 6.39 -5.58 1.18
C GLY A 385 4.96 -5.24 1.56
N CYS A 386 4.71 -4.93 2.83
CA CYS A 386 3.36 -4.61 3.28
C CYS A 386 2.85 -3.31 2.66
N SER A 387 1.66 -3.37 2.02
CA SER A 387 0.91 -2.19 1.56
C SER A 387 1.66 -1.26 0.61
N THR A 388 2.59 -1.79 -0.19
CA THR A 388 3.47 -0.98 -1.04
C THR A 388 2.72 -0.21 -2.12
N TYR A 389 1.50 -0.64 -2.50
CA TYR A 389 0.60 0.12 -3.36
C TYR A 389 0.35 1.53 -2.81
N ALA A 390 -0.02 1.62 -1.55
CA ALA A 390 -0.33 2.90 -0.92
C ALA A 390 0.88 3.85 -0.86
N TYR A 391 2.08 3.30 -0.76
CA TYR A 391 3.28 4.11 -0.52
C TYR A 391 4.06 4.44 -1.79
N TYR A 392 4.16 3.51 -2.73
CA TYR A 392 5.14 3.62 -3.81
C TYR A 392 4.52 3.71 -5.20
N ASN A 393 3.24 3.35 -5.35
CA ASN A 393 2.60 3.24 -6.66
C ASN A 393 2.71 4.52 -7.51
N THR A 394 2.43 5.69 -6.94
CA THR A 394 2.47 6.97 -7.68
C THR A 394 3.77 7.74 -7.50
N ALA A 395 4.50 7.51 -6.42
CA ALA A 395 5.69 8.27 -6.06
C ALA A 395 6.77 8.19 -7.15
N TYR A 396 7.02 7.00 -7.67
CA TYR A 396 8.05 6.78 -8.69
C TYR A 396 7.62 7.19 -10.09
N PHE A 397 6.34 7.11 -10.44
CA PHE A 397 5.85 7.69 -11.69
C PHE A 397 6.06 9.20 -11.74
N LYS A 398 5.85 9.90 -10.61
CA LYS A 398 6.14 11.34 -10.51
C LYS A 398 7.59 11.67 -10.88
N LEU A 399 8.55 10.80 -10.51
CA LEU A 399 9.98 10.97 -10.85
C LEU A 399 10.30 10.69 -12.32
N LYS A 400 9.46 9.95 -13.03
CA LYS A 400 9.60 9.64 -14.46
C LYS A 400 8.93 10.66 -15.39
N ARG A 401 8.12 11.56 -14.85
CA ARG A 401 7.38 12.55 -15.66
C ARG A 401 8.29 13.41 -16.53
N SER A 402 7.85 13.64 -17.77
CA SER A 402 8.50 14.52 -18.72
C SER A 402 7.46 15.23 -19.58
N GLY A 403 7.86 16.18 -20.43
CA GLY A 403 6.94 16.84 -21.36
C GLY A 403 6.28 15.89 -22.35
N SER A 404 6.96 14.78 -22.71
CA SER A 404 6.44 13.73 -23.59
C SER A 404 5.76 12.57 -22.85
N ASP A 405 5.83 12.55 -21.54
CA ASP A 405 5.23 11.55 -20.65
C ASP A 405 4.75 12.23 -19.35
N PRO A 406 3.60 12.91 -19.37
CA PRO A 406 3.08 13.63 -18.23
C PRO A 406 2.64 12.73 -17.07
N LYS A 407 2.39 11.43 -17.34
CA LYS A 407 2.05 10.44 -16.32
C LYS A 407 3.29 9.80 -15.69
N GLY A 408 4.36 9.64 -16.45
CA GLY A 408 5.58 8.93 -16.06
C GLY A 408 5.49 7.42 -16.23
N THR A 409 4.44 6.91 -16.88
CA THR A 409 4.18 5.46 -17.04
C THR A 409 4.86 4.86 -18.26
N LYS A 410 5.18 5.66 -19.28
CA LYS A 410 5.71 5.19 -20.57
C LYS A 410 6.97 4.33 -20.49
N ASN A 411 7.85 4.60 -19.49
CA ASN A 411 9.12 3.91 -19.33
C ASN A 411 9.27 3.33 -17.91
N LEU A 412 8.16 3.03 -17.25
CA LEU A 412 8.18 2.44 -15.92
C LEU A 412 6.92 1.62 -15.68
N ASP A 413 7.09 0.34 -15.38
CA ASP A 413 6.06 -0.51 -14.80
C ASP A 413 6.39 -0.79 -13.34
N ILE A 414 5.40 -0.76 -12.47
CA ILE A 414 5.58 -0.99 -11.04
C ILE A 414 4.67 -2.13 -10.58
N ILE A 415 5.25 -3.16 -9.96
CA ILE A 415 4.52 -4.18 -9.22
C ILE A 415 4.52 -3.79 -7.75
N THR A 416 3.35 -3.76 -7.13
CA THR A 416 3.14 -3.48 -5.71
C THR A 416 2.19 -4.49 -5.10
N THR A 417 2.17 -4.56 -3.77
CA THR A 417 1.25 -5.35 -2.97
C THR A 417 0.15 -4.46 -2.38
N GLY A 418 -1.08 -4.94 -2.38
CA GLY A 418 -2.22 -4.20 -1.84
C GLY A 418 -2.37 -4.33 -0.33
N ILE A 419 -1.91 -5.44 0.26
CA ILE A 419 -1.99 -5.72 1.70
C ILE A 419 -0.68 -6.31 2.22
N GLY A 420 -0.67 -6.88 3.41
CA GLY A 420 0.53 -7.48 3.99
C GLY A 420 1.15 -8.56 3.09
N ALA A 421 2.45 -8.46 2.85
CA ALA A 421 3.24 -9.49 2.21
C ALA A 421 3.95 -10.33 3.28
N ALA A 422 3.94 -11.66 3.10
CA ALA A 422 4.52 -12.57 4.07
C ALA A 422 5.93 -13.01 3.65
N PHE A 423 6.90 -12.94 4.55
CA PHE A 423 8.28 -13.35 4.31
C PHE A 423 8.44 -14.81 3.86
N ASP A 424 7.57 -15.71 4.33
CA ASP A 424 7.66 -17.14 4.03
C ASP A 424 7.36 -17.47 2.55
N VAL A 425 6.74 -16.56 1.82
CA VAL A 425 6.44 -16.70 0.40
C VAL A 425 7.29 -15.77 -0.49
N GLY A 426 7.90 -14.73 0.06
CA GLY A 426 8.62 -13.69 -0.68
C GLY A 426 9.62 -14.26 -1.68
N ALA A 427 10.52 -15.13 -1.24
CA ALA A 427 11.50 -15.78 -2.13
C ALA A 427 10.85 -16.50 -3.34
N ARG A 428 9.70 -17.14 -3.16
CA ARG A 428 8.99 -17.85 -4.27
C ARG A 428 8.38 -16.86 -5.25
N VAL A 429 7.84 -15.77 -4.74
CA VAL A 429 7.28 -14.67 -5.54
C VAL A 429 8.37 -14.03 -6.39
N ASP A 430 9.49 -13.67 -5.79
CA ASP A 430 10.61 -13.02 -6.47
C ASP A 430 11.25 -13.91 -7.54
N VAL A 431 11.46 -15.19 -7.23
CA VAL A 431 11.98 -16.18 -8.19
C VAL A 431 10.98 -16.38 -9.33
N SER A 432 9.68 -16.46 -9.03
CA SER A 432 8.62 -16.60 -10.04
C SER A 432 8.59 -15.40 -10.99
N PHE A 433 8.68 -14.16 -10.45
CA PHE A 433 8.78 -12.96 -11.25
C PHE A 433 10.05 -12.94 -12.12
N LEU A 434 11.23 -13.06 -11.49
CA LEU A 434 12.52 -12.96 -12.19
C LEU A 434 12.65 -14.01 -13.29
N THR A 435 12.31 -15.28 -13.03
CA THR A 435 12.36 -16.33 -14.05
C THR A 435 11.38 -16.08 -15.19
N SER A 436 10.20 -15.53 -14.90
CA SER A 436 9.22 -15.19 -15.93
C SER A 436 9.75 -14.14 -16.91
N VAL A 437 10.41 -13.09 -16.40
CA VAL A 437 10.83 -11.96 -17.21
C VAL A 437 12.20 -12.18 -17.88
N THR A 438 13.11 -12.95 -17.25
CA THR A 438 14.51 -13.01 -17.65
C THR A 438 14.93 -14.24 -18.45
N MET A 439 14.08 -15.27 -18.55
CA MET A 439 14.43 -16.55 -19.20
C MET A 439 13.99 -16.65 -20.68
N GLY A 440 13.61 -15.57 -21.31
CA GLY A 440 13.35 -15.50 -22.75
C GLY A 440 11.96 -15.94 -23.21
N GLN A 441 11.08 -16.35 -22.30
CA GLN A 441 9.71 -16.80 -22.63
C GLN A 441 8.75 -15.66 -23.00
N LYS A 442 9.07 -14.42 -22.60
CA LYS A 442 8.31 -13.20 -22.85
C LYS A 442 6.79 -13.31 -22.55
N PRO A 443 6.38 -13.74 -21.34
CA PRO A 443 4.98 -13.82 -20.98
C PRO A 443 4.31 -12.44 -20.91
N SER A 444 2.97 -12.40 -21.03
CA SER A 444 2.17 -11.20 -20.75
C SER A 444 2.17 -10.87 -19.26
N TRP A 445 1.78 -9.63 -18.92
CA TRP A 445 1.59 -9.23 -17.53
C TRP A 445 0.57 -10.11 -16.80
N GLN A 446 -0.51 -10.55 -17.47
CA GLN A 446 -1.44 -11.51 -16.88
C GLN A 446 -0.72 -12.78 -16.44
N THR A 447 0.07 -13.38 -17.34
CA THR A 447 0.79 -14.62 -17.03
C THR A 447 1.80 -14.43 -15.90
N ILE A 448 2.47 -13.28 -15.85
CA ILE A 448 3.43 -12.96 -14.78
C ILE A 448 2.70 -12.85 -13.44
N LEU A 449 1.63 -12.08 -13.37
CA LEU A 449 0.87 -11.86 -12.13
C LEU A 449 0.14 -13.15 -11.68
N ASP A 450 -0.36 -13.97 -12.60
CA ASP A 450 -0.94 -15.29 -12.28
C ASP A 450 0.09 -16.22 -11.64
N LYS A 451 1.34 -16.17 -12.10
CA LYS A 451 2.45 -16.93 -11.49
C LYS A 451 2.84 -16.39 -10.12
N ILE A 452 2.91 -15.06 -9.97
CA ILE A 452 3.12 -14.41 -8.67
C ILE A 452 2.02 -14.83 -7.71
N ARG A 453 0.76 -14.71 -8.10
CA ARG A 453 -0.39 -15.13 -7.29
C ARG A 453 -0.34 -16.61 -6.90
N SER A 454 0.11 -17.48 -7.81
CA SER A 454 0.30 -18.90 -7.53
C SER A 454 1.44 -19.13 -6.52
N ALA A 455 2.50 -18.33 -6.57
CA ALA A 455 3.60 -18.40 -5.61
C ALA A 455 3.21 -17.87 -4.21
N GLU A 456 2.32 -16.89 -4.12
CA GLU A 456 1.74 -16.40 -2.86
C GLU A 456 0.92 -17.50 -2.15
N GLY A 457 0.30 -18.42 -2.91
CA GLY A 457 -0.50 -19.51 -2.36
C GLY A 457 -1.78 -19.01 -1.70
N GLU A 458 -2.02 -19.36 -0.44
CA GLU A 458 -3.18 -18.89 0.32
C GLU A 458 -3.02 -17.44 0.84
N ASN A 459 -1.77 -16.97 0.90
CA ASN A 459 -1.41 -15.64 1.44
C ASN A 459 -1.34 -14.59 0.32
N SER A 460 -2.48 -14.32 -0.34
CA SER A 460 -2.52 -13.26 -1.35
C SER A 460 -2.13 -11.91 -0.77
N ALA A 461 -1.16 -11.27 -1.39
CA ALA A 461 -0.78 -9.90 -1.09
C ALA A 461 -1.53 -8.86 -1.94
N LEU A 462 -2.48 -9.31 -2.78
CA LEU A 462 -3.17 -8.49 -3.78
C LEU A 462 -2.18 -7.82 -4.75
N SER A 463 -1.19 -8.58 -5.19
CA SER A 463 -0.15 -8.10 -6.11
C SER A 463 -0.74 -7.69 -7.46
N HIS A 464 -0.25 -6.58 -8.00
CA HIS A 464 -0.71 -6.02 -9.27
C HIS A 464 0.38 -5.17 -9.93
N VAL A 465 0.21 -4.88 -11.23
CA VAL A 465 1.08 -4.01 -12.01
C VAL A 465 0.35 -2.72 -12.38
N ASN A 466 1.06 -1.61 -12.29
CA ASN A 466 0.66 -0.31 -12.80
C ASN A 466 1.68 0.19 -13.82
N GLY A 467 1.25 1.04 -14.76
CA GLY A 467 2.09 1.58 -15.85
C GLY A 467 2.01 0.75 -17.13
N ASP A 468 1.42 -0.43 -17.06
CA ASP A 468 1.33 -1.38 -18.16
C ASP A 468 0.32 -0.98 -19.25
N GLU A 469 -0.48 0.07 -19.06
CA GLU A 469 -1.42 0.56 -20.05
C GLU A 469 -0.76 1.13 -21.31
N ASP A 470 0.47 1.60 -21.20
CA ASP A 470 1.26 2.13 -22.32
C ASP A 470 2.09 1.03 -23.02
N ASN A 471 2.07 -0.18 -22.50
CA ASN A 471 2.90 -1.28 -22.95
C ASN A 471 2.37 -1.95 -24.24
N PRO A 472 3.26 -2.65 -24.98
CA PRO A 472 2.86 -3.33 -26.22
C PRO A 472 1.87 -4.47 -25.93
N ARG A 473 1.05 -4.77 -26.95
CA ARG A 473 0.09 -5.90 -26.93
C ARG A 473 0.63 -7.17 -27.60
N THR A 474 1.90 -7.15 -27.96
CA THR A 474 2.66 -8.29 -28.50
C THR A 474 4.04 -8.30 -27.84
N PRO A 475 4.65 -9.48 -27.58
CA PRO A 475 5.92 -9.61 -26.90
C PRO A 475 7.14 -9.12 -27.68
#